data_7b1e2b226e7b1a22a604c06643c1d947
#
_entry.id   7b1e2b226e7b1a22a604c06643c1d947
#
_cell.length_a   1.000
_cell.length_b   1.000
_cell.length_c   1.000
_cell.angle_alpha   90.00
_cell.angle_beta   90.00
_cell.angle_gamma   90.00
#
_symmetry.space_group_name_H-M   'P 1'
#
loop_
_entity.id
_entity.type
_entity.pdbx_description
1 polymer ?
#
loop_
_entity_poly.entity_id
_entity_poly.type
_entity_poly.pdbx_seq_one_letter_code
_entity_poly.pdbx_strand_id
1 'polypeptide(L)'
;MIEISDLPISVRTAIEAHAIEAYPNEACGLVVLPDSGGSLAYLRCANTADDPLKNFRISGEDYISAESVGTVEAVVHSHPGGRAVPSKADRTTAEAAGVNLWIIVSVGVQVDGAIGVEAWGSFSPDGYMAPLIGREFVHGVLDCYSIVRDWYRVERGVTLPDFPRTDGWWNDGKSSLYLDNYRAAGFANVGKDATLIPGDVILMTVLSPNNEPNHAGVYVGDGRMIHHMADRLSTKVLFGGMWQASHYTTLRYRGN
;
A
#
# COMPACT_ATOMS: atom_id res chain seq x y z
N MET A 1 -9.37 -7.69 -23.05
CA MET A 1 -9.38 -7.03 -21.72
C MET A 1 -10.84 -6.75 -21.41
N ILE A 2 -11.34 -7.18 -20.26
CA ILE A 2 -12.74 -6.92 -19.86
C ILE A 2 -12.88 -5.47 -19.39
N GLU A 3 -14.11 -4.92 -19.53
CA GLU A 3 -14.50 -3.60 -19.06
C GLU A 3 -15.69 -3.70 -18.11
N ILE A 4 -16.05 -2.61 -17.42
CA ILE A 4 -17.25 -2.60 -16.55
C ILE A 4 -18.52 -2.97 -17.35
N SER A 5 -18.59 -2.59 -18.63
CA SER A 5 -19.71 -2.92 -19.53
C SER A 5 -19.89 -4.42 -19.77
N ASP A 6 -18.80 -5.20 -19.66
CA ASP A 6 -18.81 -6.65 -19.88
C ASP A 6 -19.26 -7.46 -18.66
N LEU A 7 -19.36 -6.79 -17.49
CA LEU A 7 -19.81 -7.45 -16.27
C LEU A 7 -21.30 -7.85 -16.38
N PRO A 8 -21.62 -9.12 -16.13
CA PRO A 8 -23.02 -9.56 -16.01
C PRO A 8 -23.79 -8.74 -14.97
N ILE A 9 -25.09 -8.56 -15.18
CA ILE A 9 -25.97 -7.84 -14.23
C ILE A 9 -25.85 -8.44 -12.82
N SER A 10 -25.82 -9.78 -12.71
CA SER A 10 -25.68 -10.48 -11.42
C SER A 10 -24.39 -10.11 -10.68
N VAL A 11 -23.27 -9.96 -11.41
CA VAL A 11 -21.98 -9.53 -10.84
C VAL A 11 -22.06 -8.09 -10.36
N ARG A 12 -22.61 -7.19 -11.16
CA ARG A 12 -22.79 -5.78 -10.76
C ARG A 12 -23.66 -5.66 -9.51
N THR A 13 -24.82 -6.35 -9.49
CA THR A 13 -25.72 -6.34 -8.32
C THR A 13 -25.02 -6.89 -7.06
N ALA A 14 -24.20 -7.94 -7.20
CA ALA A 14 -23.45 -8.48 -6.07
C ALA A 14 -22.36 -7.52 -5.53
N ILE A 15 -21.69 -6.79 -6.43
CA ILE A 15 -20.72 -5.76 -6.07
C ILE A 15 -21.41 -4.59 -5.36
N GLU A 16 -22.53 -4.08 -5.92
CA GLU A 16 -23.31 -2.98 -5.32
C GLU A 16 -23.82 -3.35 -3.93
N ALA A 17 -24.42 -4.54 -3.79
CA ALA A 17 -24.90 -5.02 -2.50
C ALA A 17 -23.76 -5.12 -1.45
N HIS A 18 -22.60 -5.62 -1.85
CA HIS A 18 -21.46 -5.69 -0.96
C HIS A 18 -20.95 -4.30 -0.55
N ALA A 19 -20.84 -3.38 -1.51
CA ALA A 19 -20.38 -2.02 -1.23
C ALA A 19 -21.33 -1.26 -0.28
N ILE A 20 -22.64 -1.43 -0.43
CA ILE A 20 -23.67 -0.85 0.45
C ILE A 20 -23.60 -1.48 1.84
N GLU A 21 -23.51 -2.81 1.92
CA GLU A 21 -23.44 -3.55 3.20
C GLU A 21 -22.19 -3.20 4.01
N ALA A 22 -21.04 -3.03 3.35
CA ALA A 22 -19.78 -2.71 4.02
C ALA A 22 -19.71 -1.27 4.55
N TYR A 23 -20.53 -0.34 4.01
CA TYR A 23 -20.50 1.07 4.42
C TYR A 23 -20.58 1.21 5.96
N PRO A 24 -19.76 2.04 6.61
CA PRO A 24 -18.83 3.04 6.07
C PRO A 24 -17.41 2.53 5.75
N ASN A 25 -17.15 1.22 5.82
CA ASN A 25 -15.87 0.64 5.45
C ASN A 25 -15.79 0.42 3.92
N GLU A 26 -14.57 0.35 3.40
CA GLU A 26 -14.36 -0.08 2.02
C GLU A 26 -14.68 -1.59 1.88
N ALA A 27 -15.58 -1.93 0.95
CA ALA A 27 -15.73 -3.29 0.47
C ALA A 27 -14.58 -3.64 -0.48
N CYS A 28 -14.17 -4.91 -0.53
CA CYS A 28 -13.24 -5.40 -1.53
C CYS A 28 -13.59 -6.81 -2.00
N GLY A 29 -13.15 -7.16 -3.20
CA GLY A 29 -13.38 -8.48 -3.76
C GLY A 29 -12.75 -8.66 -5.13
N LEU A 30 -12.95 -9.84 -5.71
CA LEU A 30 -12.32 -10.26 -6.95
C LEU A 30 -13.40 -10.68 -7.97
N VAL A 31 -13.24 -10.28 -9.22
CA VAL A 31 -14.02 -10.81 -10.34
C VAL A 31 -13.20 -11.92 -10.98
N VAL A 32 -13.78 -13.11 -11.07
CA VAL A 32 -13.12 -14.32 -11.56
C VAL A 32 -13.85 -14.88 -12.77
N LEU A 33 -13.09 -15.32 -13.76
CA LEU A 33 -13.58 -16.16 -14.86
C LEU A 33 -13.30 -17.63 -14.50
N PRO A 34 -14.34 -18.44 -14.17
CA PRO A 34 -14.12 -19.81 -13.72
C PRO A 34 -13.51 -20.71 -14.78
N ASP A 35 -12.53 -21.55 -14.41
CA ASP A 35 -11.91 -22.54 -15.31
C ASP A 35 -12.89 -23.62 -15.78
N SER A 36 -13.96 -23.86 -15.01
CA SER A 36 -15.04 -24.76 -15.39
C SER A 36 -15.90 -24.25 -16.56
N GLY A 37 -15.59 -23.04 -17.05
CA GLY A 37 -16.41 -22.32 -18.01
C GLY A 37 -17.59 -21.61 -17.36
N GLY A 38 -18.26 -20.73 -18.09
CA GLY A 38 -19.42 -19.97 -17.63
C GLY A 38 -19.19 -18.46 -17.64
N SER A 39 -19.99 -17.76 -16.85
CA SER A 39 -19.95 -16.31 -16.72
C SER A 39 -19.00 -15.88 -15.61
N LEU A 40 -18.53 -14.64 -15.69
CA LEU A 40 -17.81 -13.98 -14.61
C LEU A 40 -18.57 -14.10 -13.29
N ALA A 41 -17.84 -14.31 -12.20
CA ALA A 41 -18.35 -14.37 -10.83
C ALA A 41 -17.66 -13.32 -9.95
N TYR A 42 -18.38 -12.75 -9.00
CA TYR A 42 -17.81 -11.87 -7.98
C TYR A 42 -17.62 -12.64 -6.67
N LEU A 43 -16.41 -12.67 -6.20
CA LEU A 43 -16.02 -13.23 -4.91
C LEU A 43 -15.79 -12.09 -3.92
N ARG A 44 -16.64 -12.01 -2.90
CA ARG A 44 -16.48 -11.07 -1.79
C ARG A 44 -15.26 -11.49 -0.98
N CYS A 45 -14.42 -10.51 -0.63
CA CYS A 45 -13.28 -10.70 0.25
C CYS A 45 -13.48 -9.89 1.54
N ALA A 46 -12.91 -10.37 2.63
CA ALA A 46 -12.85 -9.60 3.85
C ALA A 46 -11.82 -8.46 3.67
N ASN A 47 -12.20 -7.25 4.08
CA ASN A 47 -11.24 -6.15 4.15
C ASN A 47 -10.38 -6.31 5.41
N THR A 48 -9.11 -6.68 5.24
CA THR A 48 -8.14 -6.90 6.32
C THR A 48 -7.21 -5.71 6.54
N ALA A 49 -7.55 -4.53 6.02
CA ALA A 49 -6.78 -3.31 6.27
C ALA A 49 -6.89 -2.84 7.72
N ASP A 50 -5.82 -2.23 8.23
CA ASP A 50 -5.77 -1.70 9.60
C ASP A 50 -6.73 -0.49 9.78
N ASP A 51 -6.96 0.29 8.72
CA ASP A 51 -7.99 1.36 8.66
C ASP A 51 -8.97 1.07 7.50
N PRO A 52 -10.00 0.23 7.71
CA PRO A 52 -10.92 -0.16 6.65
C PRO A 52 -11.86 0.97 6.19
N LEU A 53 -11.89 2.10 6.90
CA LEU A 53 -12.65 3.30 6.49
C LEU A 53 -12.00 4.04 5.31
N LYS A 54 -10.69 3.84 5.10
CA LYS A 54 -9.89 4.61 4.12
C LYS A 54 -9.09 3.74 3.16
N ASN A 55 -8.99 2.45 3.45
CA ASN A 55 -8.15 1.53 2.70
C ASN A 55 -8.78 0.14 2.66
N PHE A 56 -8.35 -0.66 1.70
CA PHE A 56 -8.65 -2.08 1.70
C PHE A 56 -7.38 -2.93 1.58
N ARG A 57 -7.50 -4.16 2.04
CA ARG A 57 -6.49 -5.21 1.87
C ARG A 57 -7.20 -6.55 1.70
N ILE A 58 -6.99 -7.19 0.55
CA ILE A 58 -7.41 -8.56 0.30
C ILE A 58 -6.32 -9.49 0.82
N SER A 59 -6.69 -10.53 1.55
CA SER A 59 -5.75 -11.51 2.07
C SER A 59 -5.13 -12.38 0.96
N GLY A 60 -3.92 -12.92 1.20
CA GLY A 60 -3.33 -13.90 0.28
C GLY A 60 -4.17 -15.18 0.17
N GLU A 61 -4.90 -15.55 1.22
CA GLU A 61 -5.78 -16.72 1.22
C GLU A 61 -6.99 -16.51 0.29
N ASP A 62 -7.57 -15.29 0.29
CA ASP A 62 -8.66 -14.95 -0.63
C ASP A 62 -8.18 -14.97 -2.10
N TYR A 63 -6.97 -14.47 -2.37
CA TYR A 63 -6.38 -14.54 -3.71
C TYR A 63 -6.16 -15.99 -4.15
N ILE A 64 -5.53 -16.82 -3.32
CA ILE A 64 -5.30 -18.24 -3.62
C ILE A 64 -6.65 -18.97 -3.84
N SER A 65 -7.65 -18.64 -3.02
CA SER A 65 -9.00 -19.20 -3.15
C SER A 65 -9.64 -18.80 -4.49
N ALA A 66 -9.50 -17.55 -4.89
CA ALA A 66 -10.00 -17.06 -6.18
C ALA A 66 -9.28 -17.72 -7.37
N GLU A 67 -7.95 -17.83 -7.32
CA GLU A 67 -7.14 -18.50 -8.35
C GLU A 67 -7.45 -20.00 -8.46
N SER A 68 -7.89 -20.63 -7.38
CA SER A 68 -8.34 -22.04 -7.41
C SER A 68 -9.68 -22.24 -8.13
N VAL A 69 -10.46 -21.17 -8.30
CA VAL A 69 -11.74 -21.17 -9.03
C VAL A 69 -11.51 -20.84 -10.52
N GLY A 70 -10.56 -19.99 -10.83
CA GLY A 70 -10.30 -19.56 -12.18
C GLY A 70 -9.37 -18.36 -12.28
N THR A 71 -9.39 -17.67 -13.40
CA THR A 71 -8.57 -16.48 -13.64
C THR A 71 -9.15 -15.24 -12.96
N VAL A 72 -8.36 -14.55 -12.15
CA VAL A 72 -8.73 -13.24 -11.58
C VAL A 72 -8.66 -12.18 -12.67
N GLU A 73 -9.82 -11.66 -13.07
CA GLU A 73 -9.97 -10.67 -14.15
C GLU A 73 -10.00 -9.24 -13.65
N ALA A 74 -10.52 -9.01 -12.42
CA ALA A 74 -10.55 -7.67 -11.84
C ALA A 74 -10.45 -7.70 -10.31
N VAL A 75 -9.84 -6.64 -9.77
CA VAL A 75 -9.95 -6.25 -8.35
C VAL A 75 -11.05 -5.20 -8.22
N VAL A 76 -11.91 -5.36 -7.24
CA VAL A 76 -13.01 -4.44 -6.94
C VAL A 76 -12.85 -3.90 -5.54
N HIS A 77 -13.06 -2.60 -5.35
CA HIS A 77 -13.22 -1.99 -4.03
C HIS A 77 -14.20 -0.82 -4.06
N SER A 78 -14.64 -0.39 -2.88
CA SER A 78 -15.55 0.75 -2.77
C SER A 78 -14.88 1.95 -2.13
N HIS A 79 -15.35 3.16 -2.48
CA HIS A 79 -14.98 4.43 -1.87
C HIS A 79 -16.18 5.03 -1.13
N PRO A 80 -16.33 4.80 0.20
CA PRO A 80 -17.41 5.38 0.99
C PRO A 80 -17.29 6.90 1.09
N GLY A 81 -18.31 7.63 0.63
CA GLY A 81 -18.33 9.09 0.61
C GLY A 81 -17.28 9.74 -0.32
N GLY A 82 -16.58 8.94 -1.10
CA GLY A 82 -15.54 9.36 -2.04
C GLY A 82 -15.98 9.26 -3.50
N ARG A 83 -15.12 9.68 -4.42
CA ARG A 83 -15.35 9.57 -5.86
C ARG A 83 -14.87 8.21 -6.37
N ALA A 84 -15.48 7.71 -7.43
CA ALA A 84 -15.07 6.49 -8.13
C ALA A 84 -13.82 6.73 -9.03
N VAL A 85 -12.76 7.27 -8.45
CA VAL A 85 -11.46 7.53 -9.10
C VAL A 85 -10.32 6.98 -8.25
N PRO A 86 -9.27 6.39 -8.84
CA PRO A 86 -8.21 5.78 -8.08
C PRO A 86 -7.42 6.80 -7.24
N SER A 87 -7.15 6.46 -6.01
CA SER A 87 -6.18 7.13 -5.14
C SER A 87 -4.75 6.84 -5.61
N LYS A 88 -3.76 7.52 -5.04
CA LYS A 88 -2.35 7.20 -5.27
C LYS A 88 -2.00 5.79 -4.76
N ALA A 89 -2.64 5.36 -3.67
CA ALA A 89 -2.44 4.04 -3.10
C ALA A 89 -3.02 2.96 -4.01
N ASP A 90 -4.24 3.13 -4.52
CA ASP A 90 -4.86 2.19 -5.47
C ASP A 90 -3.98 1.98 -6.69
N ARG A 91 -3.49 3.09 -7.29
CA ARG A 91 -2.61 3.00 -8.45
C ARG A 91 -1.29 2.30 -8.13
N THR A 92 -0.70 2.58 -6.96
CA THR A 92 0.54 1.92 -6.53
C THR A 92 0.34 0.43 -6.28
N THR A 93 -0.77 0.05 -5.65
CA THR A 93 -1.12 -1.35 -5.39
C THR A 93 -1.40 -2.09 -6.69
N ALA A 94 -2.10 -1.45 -7.62
CA ALA A 94 -2.42 -2.04 -8.93
C ALA A 94 -1.16 -2.41 -9.73
N GLU A 95 -0.12 -1.58 -9.71
CA GLU A 95 1.16 -1.87 -10.37
C GLU A 95 1.85 -3.14 -9.86
N ALA A 96 1.59 -3.51 -8.61
CA ALA A 96 2.20 -4.68 -7.97
C ALA A 96 1.34 -5.95 -8.07
N ALA A 97 0.04 -5.82 -8.29
CA ALA A 97 -0.92 -6.93 -8.16
C ALA A 97 -0.99 -7.85 -9.40
N GLY A 98 -0.50 -7.42 -10.55
CA GLY A 98 -0.55 -8.21 -11.79
C GLY A 98 -1.96 -8.38 -12.39
N VAL A 99 -2.98 -7.67 -11.87
CA VAL A 99 -4.37 -7.68 -12.36
C VAL A 99 -4.62 -6.42 -13.17
N ASN A 100 -5.09 -6.59 -14.39
CA ASN A 100 -5.19 -5.50 -15.35
C ASN A 100 -6.41 -4.57 -15.17
N LEU A 101 -7.49 -5.06 -14.60
CA LEU A 101 -8.70 -4.23 -14.37
C LEU A 101 -8.93 -4.00 -12.88
N TRP A 102 -9.08 -2.73 -12.52
CA TRP A 102 -9.43 -2.29 -11.19
C TRP A 102 -10.74 -1.51 -11.25
N ILE A 103 -11.70 -1.89 -10.43
CA ILE A 103 -13.05 -1.32 -10.41
C ILE A 103 -13.26 -0.63 -9.07
N ILE A 104 -13.77 0.59 -9.12
CA ILE A 104 -14.08 1.39 -7.94
C ILE A 104 -15.56 1.71 -7.95
N VAL A 105 -16.24 1.45 -6.82
CA VAL A 105 -17.65 1.79 -6.62
C VAL A 105 -17.75 2.88 -5.56
N SER A 106 -18.20 4.07 -5.95
CA SER A 106 -18.51 5.15 -4.99
C SER A 106 -19.85 4.85 -4.32
N VAL A 107 -19.86 4.93 -2.99
CA VAL A 107 -21.06 4.66 -2.15
C VAL A 107 -21.25 5.81 -1.18
N GLY A 108 -22.48 6.31 -1.09
CA GLY A 108 -22.77 7.43 -0.20
C GLY A 108 -24.22 7.46 0.29
N VAL A 109 -24.50 8.44 1.17
CA VAL A 109 -25.84 8.67 1.69
C VAL A 109 -26.67 9.38 0.65
N GLN A 110 -27.76 8.75 0.21
CA GLN A 110 -28.70 9.28 -0.75
C GLN A 110 -29.62 10.35 -0.13
N VAL A 111 -30.39 11.06 -0.97
CA VAL A 111 -31.31 12.14 -0.54
C VAL A 111 -32.36 11.65 0.47
N ASP A 112 -32.78 10.39 0.37
CA ASP A 112 -33.74 9.75 1.28
C ASP A 112 -33.09 9.19 2.56
N GLY A 113 -31.77 9.35 2.73
CA GLY A 113 -31.01 8.84 3.87
C GLY A 113 -30.55 7.39 3.72
N ALA A 114 -30.91 6.69 2.65
CA ALA A 114 -30.42 5.33 2.38
C ALA A 114 -28.95 5.37 1.91
N ILE A 115 -28.24 4.26 2.09
CA ILE A 115 -26.94 4.08 1.48
C ILE A 115 -27.14 3.53 0.06
N GLY A 116 -26.46 4.14 -0.90
CA GLY A 116 -26.58 3.75 -2.31
C GLY A 116 -25.30 3.97 -3.10
N VAL A 117 -25.23 3.31 -4.24
CA VAL A 117 -24.14 3.51 -5.21
C VAL A 117 -24.34 4.83 -5.95
N GLU A 118 -23.30 5.64 -6.03
CA GLU A 118 -23.29 6.94 -6.68
C GLU A 118 -22.63 6.90 -8.06
N ALA A 119 -21.54 6.16 -8.18
CA ALA A 119 -20.76 6.07 -9.41
C ALA A 119 -19.93 4.79 -9.49
N TRP A 120 -19.59 4.43 -10.73
CA TRP A 120 -18.62 3.39 -11.07
C TRP A 120 -17.43 4.02 -11.78
N GLY A 121 -16.24 3.55 -11.49
CA GLY A 121 -15.01 3.90 -12.19
C GLY A 121 -14.14 2.67 -12.39
N SER A 122 -13.23 2.75 -13.34
CA SER A 122 -12.21 1.71 -13.55
C SER A 122 -10.90 2.32 -14.00
N PHE A 123 -9.83 1.60 -13.78
CA PHE A 123 -8.51 1.92 -14.28
C PHE A 123 -7.68 0.64 -14.46
N SER A 124 -6.58 0.77 -15.16
CA SER A 124 -5.59 -0.30 -15.33
C SER A 124 -4.21 0.21 -14.92
N PRO A 125 -3.29 -0.69 -14.50
CA PRO A 125 -1.89 -0.32 -14.32
C PRO A 125 -1.34 0.35 -15.59
N ASP A 126 -0.63 1.46 -15.42
CA ASP A 126 -0.08 2.28 -16.51
C ASP A 126 1.40 2.67 -16.30
N GLY A 127 2.08 1.98 -15.38
CA GLY A 127 3.44 2.29 -14.96
C GLY A 127 3.51 3.40 -13.92
N TYR A 128 2.42 3.64 -13.19
CA TYR A 128 2.35 4.70 -12.20
C TYR A 128 3.39 4.57 -11.10
N MET A 129 4.02 5.68 -10.81
CA MET A 129 4.91 5.84 -9.65
C MET A 129 4.46 7.03 -8.81
N ALA A 130 4.16 6.78 -7.55
CA ALA A 130 3.82 7.86 -6.62
C ALA A 130 5.02 8.82 -6.46
N PRO A 131 4.81 10.15 -6.46
CA PRO A 131 5.89 11.11 -6.25
C PRO A 131 6.56 10.87 -4.89
N LEU A 132 7.88 11.06 -4.80
CA LEU A 132 8.60 10.88 -3.53
C LEU A 132 8.19 11.91 -2.46
N ILE A 133 7.70 13.07 -2.86
CA ILE A 133 7.30 14.15 -1.98
C ILE A 133 5.82 14.47 -2.17
N GLY A 134 5.10 14.71 -1.07
CA GLY A 134 3.68 15.13 -1.09
C GLY A 134 2.70 13.99 -1.37
N ARG A 135 3.07 12.75 -1.08
CA ARG A 135 2.13 11.63 -1.12
C ARG A 135 1.54 11.34 0.26
N GLU A 136 0.30 10.89 0.29
CA GLU A 136 -0.41 10.50 1.49
C GLU A 136 0.15 9.19 2.05
N PHE A 137 0.09 9.04 3.37
CA PHE A 137 0.56 7.84 4.05
C PHE A 137 -0.51 6.75 3.99
N VAL A 138 -0.11 5.57 3.50
CA VAL A 138 -0.90 4.34 3.58
C VAL A 138 0.04 3.21 4.01
N HIS A 139 -0.19 2.67 5.20
CA HIS A 139 0.67 1.63 5.77
C HIS A 139 0.76 0.41 4.85
N GLY A 140 1.98 -0.09 4.64
CA GLY A 140 2.22 -1.22 3.74
C GLY A 140 2.27 -0.88 2.25
N VAL A 141 1.78 0.29 1.82
CA VAL A 141 1.73 0.72 0.41
C VAL A 141 2.56 1.98 0.17
N LEU A 142 2.22 3.09 0.82
CA LEU A 142 2.90 4.38 0.72
C LEU A 142 3.37 4.84 2.12
N ASP A 143 4.35 4.18 2.67
CA ASP A 143 4.87 4.39 4.02
C ASP A 143 6.37 4.73 4.05
N CYS A 144 6.98 4.67 5.24
CA CYS A 144 8.39 4.99 5.43
C CYS A 144 9.34 4.01 4.73
N TYR A 145 8.97 2.73 4.57
CA TYR A 145 9.79 1.78 3.83
C TYR A 145 9.56 1.89 2.32
N SER A 146 8.33 2.10 1.88
CA SER A 146 8.04 2.29 0.45
C SER A 146 8.77 3.51 -0.12
N ILE A 147 8.99 4.59 0.68
CA ILE A 147 9.76 5.74 0.21
C ILE A 147 11.23 5.39 -0.02
N VAL A 148 11.79 4.49 0.79
CA VAL A 148 13.16 3.96 0.59
C VAL A 148 13.22 3.18 -0.72
N ARG A 149 12.29 2.25 -0.93
CA ARG A 149 12.21 1.43 -2.15
C ARG A 149 12.09 2.29 -3.41
N ASP A 150 11.17 3.27 -3.38
CA ASP A 150 10.90 4.13 -4.52
C ASP A 150 12.06 5.07 -4.80
N TRP A 151 12.72 5.61 -3.78
CA TRP A 151 13.93 6.41 -3.96
C TRP A 151 15.03 5.59 -4.65
N TYR A 152 15.28 4.36 -4.21
CA TYR A 152 16.27 3.49 -4.83
C TYR A 152 15.93 3.15 -6.28
N ARG A 153 14.67 2.91 -6.56
CA ARG A 153 14.20 2.66 -7.93
C ARG A 153 14.42 3.88 -8.83
N VAL A 154 14.07 5.07 -8.37
CA VAL A 154 14.16 6.31 -9.16
C VAL A 154 15.60 6.78 -9.31
N GLU A 155 16.36 6.86 -8.22
CA GLU A 155 17.67 7.51 -8.18
C GLU A 155 18.84 6.57 -8.48
N ARG A 156 18.61 5.25 -8.33
CA ARG A 156 19.66 4.23 -8.49
C ARG A 156 19.34 3.15 -9.50
N GLY A 157 18.10 3.07 -10.00
CA GLY A 157 17.65 1.97 -10.85
C GLY A 157 17.62 0.61 -10.13
N VAL A 158 17.54 0.61 -8.80
CA VAL A 158 17.58 -0.59 -7.96
C VAL A 158 16.19 -0.91 -7.44
N THR A 159 15.70 -2.11 -7.73
CA THR A 159 14.45 -2.63 -7.16
C THR A 159 14.74 -3.36 -5.85
N LEU A 160 14.36 -2.75 -4.74
CA LEU A 160 14.47 -3.39 -3.43
C LEU A 160 13.26 -4.30 -3.19
N PRO A 161 13.42 -5.43 -2.47
CA PRO A 161 12.32 -6.32 -2.11
C PRO A 161 11.29 -5.60 -1.26
N ASP A 162 10.03 -6.03 -1.36
CA ASP A 162 8.99 -5.66 -0.41
C ASP A 162 8.87 -6.71 0.69
N PHE A 163 8.59 -6.23 1.90
CA PHE A 163 8.39 -7.09 3.06
C PHE A 163 7.00 -6.82 3.63
N PRO A 164 6.18 -7.88 3.84
CA PRO A 164 4.89 -7.75 4.51
C PRO A 164 5.05 -7.12 5.88
N ARG A 165 4.20 -6.16 6.20
CA ARG A 165 4.18 -5.46 7.48
C ARG A 165 2.77 -5.06 7.88
N THR A 166 2.40 -5.37 9.11
CA THR A 166 1.16 -4.91 9.74
C THR A 166 1.42 -3.63 10.51
N ASP A 167 0.41 -2.80 10.72
CA ASP A 167 0.59 -1.61 11.54
C ASP A 167 0.90 -1.99 13.00
N GLY A 168 1.73 -1.19 13.66
CA GLY A 168 2.11 -1.43 15.05
C GLY A 168 3.02 -2.66 15.29
N TRP A 169 3.59 -3.30 14.26
CA TRP A 169 4.47 -4.47 14.39
C TRP A 169 5.60 -4.27 15.42
N TRP A 170 6.09 -3.05 15.58
CA TRP A 170 7.16 -2.70 16.54
C TRP A 170 6.70 -2.73 18.01
N ASN A 171 5.40 -2.90 18.28
CA ASN A 171 4.83 -2.94 19.62
C ASN A 171 4.68 -4.35 20.18
N ASP A 172 4.86 -5.39 19.36
CA ASP A 172 4.67 -6.79 19.76
C ASP A 172 5.80 -7.36 20.62
N GLY A 173 6.93 -6.63 20.74
CA GLY A 173 8.10 -7.03 21.49
C GLY A 173 8.87 -8.23 20.91
N LYS A 174 8.61 -8.59 19.66
CA LYS A 174 9.20 -9.74 18.96
C LYS A 174 9.73 -9.40 17.59
N SER A 175 8.97 -8.60 16.82
CA SER A 175 9.29 -8.26 15.43
C SER A 175 10.35 -7.17 15.36
N SER A 176 11.30 -7.36 14.46
CA SER A 176 12.40 -6.43 14.20
C SER A 176 12.56 -6.22 12.68
N LEU A 177 11.47 -5.83 12.00
CA LEU A 177 11.38 -5.95 10.54
C LEU A 177 12.54 -5.28 9.79
N TYR A 178 13.00 -4.11 10.24
CA TYR A 178 14.16 -3.48 9.61
C TYR A 178 15.46 -4.25 9.86
N LEU A 179 15.69 -4.69 11.10
CA LEU A 179 16.94 -5.36 11.47
C LEU A 179 17.01 -6.80 10.95
N ASP A 180 15.86 -7.45 10.78
CA ASP A 180 15.80 -8.80 10.24
C ASP A 180 15.99 -8.81 8.71
N ASN A 181 15.54 -7.77 8.00
CA ASN A 181 15.43 -7.79 6.54
C ASN A 181 16.47 -6.93 5.79
N TYR A 182 17.21 -6.03 6.47
CA TYR A 182 18.12 -5.12 5.75
C TYR A 182 19.18 -5.84 4.91
N ARG A 183 19.67 -7.00 5.37
CA ARG A 183 20.68 -7.78 4.63
C ARG A 183 20.09 -8.37 3.35
N ALA A 184 18.88 -8.94 3.44
CA ALA A 184 18.16 -9.46 2.29
C ALA A 184 17.82 -8.36 1.29
N ALA A 185 17.66 -7.12 1.74
CA ALA A 185 17.48 -5.95 0.89
C ALA A 185 18.79 -5.37 0.33
N GLY A 186 19.94 -6.02 0.55
CA GLY A 186 21.25 -5.62 0.02
C GLY A 186 21.98 -4.54 0.82
N PHE A 187 21.58 -4.31 2.08
CA PHE A 187 22.21 -3.30 2.95
C PHE A 187 23.20 -3.91 3.94
N ALA A 188 24.18 -3.11 4.31
CA ALA A 188 25.07 -3.35 5.45
C ALA A 188 24.80 -2.30 6.52
N ASN A 189 24.81 -2.70 7.78
CA ASN A 189 24.78 -1.76 8.91
C ASN A 189 26.17 -1.12 9.06
N VAL A 190 26.26 0.20 8.90
CA VAL A 190 27.51 0.97 9.01
C VAL A 190 27.61 1.75 10.32
N GLY A 191 26.60 1.61 11.18
CA GLY A 191 26.57 2.24 12.50
C GLY A 191 26.05 3.67 12.51
N LYS A 192 25.79 4.17 13.71
CA LYS A 192 25.22 5.50 13.95
C LYS A 192 26.22 6.63 13.63
N ASP A 193 27.51 6.37 13.85
CA ASP A 193 28.57 7.39 13.73
C ASP A 193 29.19 7.47 12.32
N ALA A 194 28.66 6.69 11.37
CA ALA A 194 29.14 6.71 10.00
C ALA A 194 28.88 8.07 9.34
N THR A 195 29.85 8.58 8.59
CA THR A 195 29.64 9.73 7.73
C THR A 195 28.59 9.40 6.68
N LEU A 196 27.49 10.14 6.69
CA LEU A 196 26.35 9.92 5.79
C LEU A 196 26.70 10.29 4.34
N ILE A 197 26.30 9.44 3.42
CA ILE A 197 26.37 9.69 1.97
C ILE A 197 24.99 9.53 1.33
N PRO A 198 24.70 10.21 0.19
CA PRO A 198 23.40 10.07 -0.47
C PRO A 198 23.05 8.60 -0.79
N GLY A 199 21.87 8.18 -0.36
CA GLY A 199 21.37 6.80 -0.42
C GLY A 199 21.47 6.04 0.89
N ASP A 200 22.19 6.53 1.90
CA ASP A 200 22.14 5.90 3.22
C ASP A 200 20.71 5.92 3.77
N VAL A 201 20.29 4.79 4.31
CA VAL A 201 18.99 4.66 4.99
C VAL A 201 19.21 4.88 6.48
N ILE A 202 18.57 5.91 7.00
CA ILE A 202 18.62 6.26 8.42
C ILE A 202 17.44 5.54 9.10
N LEU A 203 17.75 4.57 9.94
CA LEU A 203 16.75 3.95 10.81
C LEU A 203 16.60 4.77 12.09
N MET A 204 15.36 4.96 12.49
CA MET A 204 14.99 5.79 13.63
C MET A 204 13.98 5.07 14.53
N THR A 205 14.07 5.35 15.82
CA THR A 205 13.11 4.93 16.83
C THR A 205 12.18 6.09 17.13
N VAL A 206 10.93 6.00 16.66
CA VAL A 206 9.94 7.07 16.82
C VAL A 206 8.75 6.53 17.61
N LEU A 207 8.56 7.01 18.85
CA LEU A 207 7.47 6.57 19.73
C LEU A 207 7.35 5.03 19.83
N SER A 208 8.49 4.33 19.82
CA SER A 208 8.54 2.89 19.93
C SER A 208 8.82 2.49 21.39
N PRO A 209 7.88 1.87 22.09
CA PRO A 209 8.04 1.51 23.50
C PRO A 209 9.13 0.46 23.72
N ASN A 210 9.40 -0.38 22.73
CA ASN A 210 10.42 -1.44 22.78
C ASN A 210 11.79 -0.98 22.26
N ASN A 211 11.96 0.32 21.98
CA ASN A 211 13.15 0.87 21.33
C ASN A 211 13.51 0.21 19.99
N GLU A 212 12.53 -0.37 19.33
CA GLU A 212 12.67 -0.98 18.01
C GLU A 212 12.69 0.10 16.93
N PRO A 213 13.63 0.09 15.96
CA PRO A 213 13.62 1.05 14.86
C PRO A 213 12.40 0.79 13.98
N ASN A 214 11.43 1.70 14.03
CA ASN A 214 10.14 1.60 13.37
C ASN A 214 9.94 2.64 12.27
N HIS A 215 10.93 3.47 12.02
CA HIS A 215 10.88 4.51 11.01
C HIS A 215 12.18 4.57 10.19
N ALA A 216 12.05 4.86 8.91
CA ALA A 216 13.17 4.99 7.98
C ALA A 216 13.08 6.28 7.16
N GLY A 217 14.24 6.83 6.84
CA GLY A 217 14.39 7.91 5.85
C GLY A 217 15.62 7.66 4.99
N VAL A 218 15.64 8.21 3.79
CA VAL A 218 16.80 8.17 2.89
C VAL A 218 17.54 9.49 2.98
N TYR A 219 18.83 9.44 3.30
CA TYR A 219 19.70 10.61 3.26
C TYR A 219 19.98 11.00 1.80
N VAL A 220 19.75 12.26 1.45
CA VAL A 220 19.83 12.75 0.07
C VAL A 220 20.93 13.81 -0.13
N GLY A 221 21.83 13.98 0.85
CA GLY A 221 22.87 14.98 0.83
C GLY A 221 22.48 16.26 1.57
N ASP A 222 23.44 17.16 1.75
CA ASP A 222 23.26 18.49 2.35
C ASP A 222 22.55 18.49 3.71
N GLY A 223 22.81 17.47 4.53
CA GLY A 223 22.16 17.30 5.83
C GLY A 223 20.66 17.02 5.74
N ARG A 224 20.13 16.56 4.61
CA ARG A 224 18.69 16.33 4.38
C ARG A 224 18.37 14.87 4.18
N MET A 225 17.16 14.48 4.60
CA MET A 225 16.58 13.18 4.31
C MET A 225 15.17 13.33 3.73
N ILE A 226 14.75 12.33 2.96
CA ILE A 226 13.35 12.13 2.55
C ILE A 226 12.78 11.04 3.44
N HIS A 227 11.60 11.27 4.00
CA HIS A 227 10.90 10.30 4.80
C HIS A 227 9.38 10.47 4.72
N HIS A 228 8.65 9.52 5.30
CA HIS A 228 7.18 9.51 5.28
C HIS A 228 6.66 9.08 6.65
N MET A 229 6.15 10.04 7.42
CA MET A 229 5.51 9.80 8.72
C MET A 229 4.05 9.43 8.55
N ALA A 230 3.53 8.61 9.46
CA ALA A 230 2.10 8.35 9.56
C ALA A 230 1.30 9.66 9.69
N ASP A 231 0.13 9.70 9.08
CA ASP A 231 -0.81 10.85 9.06
C ASP A 231 -0.22 12.15 8.51
N ARG A 232 0.86 12.07 7.74
CA ARG A 232 1.49 13.24 7.11
C ARG A 232 1.85 12.95 5.67
N LEU A 233 2.02 14.01 4.90
CA LEU A 233 2.60 13.89 3.55
C LEU A 233 4.10 13.58 3.64
N SER A 234 4.58 12.76 2.70
CA SER A 234 6.02 12.54 2.55
C SER A 234 6.75 13.86 2.29
N THR A 235 7.94 14.01 2.88
CA THR A 235 8.65 15.29 2.85
C THR A 235 10.17 15.15 2.85
N LYS A 236 10.85 16.20 2.42
CA LYS A 236 12.30 16.37 2.57
C LYS A 236 12.58 17.33 3.73
N VAL A 237 13.31 16.88 4.74
CA VAL A 237 13.63 17.65 5.94
C VAL A 237 15.12 17.67 6.23
N LEU A 238 15.57 18.58 7.09
CA LEU A 238 16.90 18.52 7.67
C LEU A 238 17.00 17.31 8.62
N PHE A 239 18.04 16.51 8.47
CA PHE A 239 18.37 15.47 9.42
C PHE A 239 19.10 16.09 10.61
N GLY A 240 18.34 16.52 11.59
CA GLY A 240 18.82 17.21 12.80
C GLY A 240 17.72 17.23 13.86
N GLY A 241 18.04 17.79 15.03
CA GLY A 241 17.08 17.88 16.13
C GLY A 241 16.50 16.53 16.53
N MET A 242 15.16 16.44 16.52
CA MET A 242 14.46 15.21 16.91
C MET A 242 14.82 14.00 16.04
N TRP A 243 15.05 14.19 14.74
CA TRP A 243 15.41 13.10 13.83
C TRP A 243 16.78 12.51 14.17
N GLN A 244 17.75 13.37 14.47
CA GLN A 244 19.08 12.95 14.91
C GLN A 244 19.05 12.31 16.30
N ALA A 245 18.20 12.82 17.19
CA ALA A 245 18.00 12.22 18.52
C ALA A 245 17.37 10.82 18.43
N SER A 246 16.48 10.60 17.48
CA SER A 246 15.81 9.31 17.23
C SER A 246 16.66 8.35 16.38
N HIS A 247 17.83 8.77 15.91
CA HIS A 247 18.68 7.95 15.05
C HIS A 247 19.14 6.68 15.78
N TYR A 248 18.75 5.53 15.25
CA TYR A 248 19.11 4.22 15.77
C TYR A 248 20.40 3.71 15.13
N THR A 249 20.43 3.61 13.80
CA THR A 249 21.61 3.21 13.02
C THR A 249 21.47 3.65 11.55
N THR A 250 22.57 3.55 10.81
CA THR A 250 22.63 3.83 9.38
C THR A 250 22.85 2.55 8.61
N LEU A 251 22.06 2.33 7.58
CA LEU A 251 22.21 1.23 6.63
C LEU A 251 22.74 1.79 5.31
N ARG A 252 23.73 1.12 4.73
CA ARG A 252 24.32 1.48 3.43
C ARG A 252 24.17 0.35 2.44
N TYR A 253 23.64 0.67 1.26
CA TYR A 253 23.46 -0.30 0.20
C TYR A 253 24.82 -0.79 -0.34
N ARG A 254 24.93 -2.10 -0.54
CA ARG A 254 26.14 -2.77 -1.06
C ARG A 254 25.88 -3.59 -2.31
N GLY A 255 24.61 -3.74 -2.68
CA GLY A 255 24.17 -4.68 -3.71
C GLY A 255 23.88 -6.07 -3.11
N ASN A 256 23.24 -6.90 -3.89
CA ASN A 256 23.04 -8.34 -3.64
C ASN A 256 24.10 -9.12 -4.40
#